data_07e7d78be1d94c75db7d18fa0e7742bf
#
_entry.id   07e7d78be1d94c75db7d18fa0e7742bf
#
_cell.length_a   1.000
_cell.length_b   1.000
_cell.length_c   1.000
_cell.angle_alpha   90.00
_cell.angle_beta   90.00
_cell.angle_gamma   90.00
#
_symmetry.space_group_name_H-M   'P 1'
#
loop_
_entity.id
_entity.type
_entity.pdbx_description
1 polymer ?
#
loop_
_entity_poly.entity_id
_entity_poly.type
_entity_poly.pdbx_seq_one_letter_code
_entity_poly.pdbx_strand_id
1 'polypeptide(L)'
;HSWYRRQRQMCIRDRAEGHAVKLEGGEEIVESIKRILTAGIPVMGHLGLTPQSIYKFGTYTVRAKEDAEATKLIEDAKILEAAGCFAIVLEKIPRELAKRVSEAINIPTIGIGAGPDCDGQVLVLHDLLGITMDFSPRFLRRYLNLAESIDGAVKQYCEDVRTGDFPNDSESYTS
;
A
#
# COMPACT_ATOMS: atom_id res chain seq x y z
N HIS A 1 1.48 -28.15 -4.44
CA HIS A 1 1.71 -26.68 -4.66
C HIS A 1 1.22 -25.79 -3.51
N SER A 2 0.19 -26.16 -2.73
CA SER A 2 -0.39 -25.28 -1.69
C SER A 2 0.46 -25.23 -0.40
N TRP A 3 1.11 -26.34 -0.02
CA TRP A 3 1.97 -26.43 1.16
C TRP A 3 3.24 -25.57 1.01
N TYR A 4 3.82 -25.55 -0.19
CA TYR A 4 5.01 -24.75 -0.51
C TYR A 4 4.75 -23.24 -0.43
N ARG A 5 3.53 -22.76 -0.79
CA ARG A 5 3.15 -21.34 -0.66
C ARG A 5 2.98 -20.93 0.80
N ARG A 6 2.42 -21.77 1.67
CA ARG A 6 2.29 -21.50 3.12
C ARG A 6 3.66 -21.33 3.77
N GLN A 7 4.56 -22.27 3.51
CA GLN A 7 5.90 -22.26 4.09
C GLN A 7 6.71 -21.05 3.62
N ARG A 8 6.57 -20.65 2.35
CA ARG A 8 7.21 -19.46 1.80
C ARG A 8 6.71 -18.17 2.45
N GLN A 9 5.41 -18.00 2.68
CA GLN A 9 4.84 -16.83 3.34
C GLN A 9 5.23 -16.76 4.83
N MET A 10 5.22 -17.89 5.54
CA MET A 10 5.74 -17.95 6.91
C MET A 10 7.21 -17.54 6.97
N CYS A 11 8.06 -18.06 6.10
CA CYS A 11 9.48 -17.68 6.06
C CYS A 11 9.70 -16.20 5.72
N ILE A 12 8.89 -15.62 4.82
CA ILE A 12 8.98 -14.19 4.50
C ILE A 12 8.56 -13.34 5.70
N ARG A 13 7.45 -13.68 6.36
CA ARG A 13 6.98 -13.00 7.57
C ARG A 13 8.03 -13.04 8.68
N ASP A 14 8.54 -14.21 8.98
CA ASP A 14 9.49 -14.41 10.08
C ASP A 14 10.82 -13.68 9.84
N ARG A 15 11.29 -13.62 8.58
CA ARG A 15 12.49 -12.87 8.21
C ARG A 15 12.30 -11.36 8.16
N ALA A 16 11.08 -10.91 7.82
CA ALA A 16 10.73 -9.49 7.74
C ALA A 16 10.14 -8.93 9.04
N GLU A 17 10.04 -9.76 10.09
CA GLU A 17 9.40 -9.42 11.37
C GLU A 17 7.95 -8.91 11.18
N GLY A 18 7.29 -9.34 10.11
CA GLY A 18 5.93 -8.93 9.75
C GLY A 18 4.90 -9.58 10.68
N HIS A 19 3.97 -8.79 11.21
CA HIS A 19 2.90 -9.27 12.10
C HIS A 19 1.69 -9.80 11.34
N ALA A 20 1.48 -9.35 10.09
CA ALA A 20 0.35 -9.71 9.25
C ALA A 20 0.74 -9.67 7.77
N VAL A 21 -0.15 -10.11 6.90
CA VAL A 21 0.01 -10.00 5.44
C VAL A 21 -1.21 -9.34 4.81
N LYS A 22 -1.01 -8.60 3.71
CA LYS A 22 -2.08 -8.02 2.91
C LYS A 22 -2.20 -8.78 1.59
N LEU A 23 -3.43 -9.16 1.20
CA LEU A 23 -3.73 -9.85 -0.05
C LEU A 23 -4.70 -9.02 -0.89
N GLU A 24 -4.45 -8.97 -2.19
CA GLU A 24 -5.27 -8.29 -3.18
C GLU A 24 -6.25 -9.26 -3.84
N GLY A 25 -7.52 -8.89 -3.88
CA GLY A 25 -8.62 -9.64 -4.48
C GLY A 25 -9.82 -9.80 -3.55
N GLY A 26 -10.93 -10.25 -4.10
CA GLY A 26 -12.19 -10.50 -3.41
C GLY A 26 -12.45 -12.00 -3.18
N GLU A 27 -13.63 -12.46 -3.59
CA GLU A 27 -14.07 -13.84 -3.44
C GLU A 27 -13.04 -14.87 -3.94
N GLU A 28 -12.36 -14.58 -5.03
CA GLU A 28 -11.40 -15.49 -5.68
C GLU A 28 -10.19 -15.86 -4.84
N ILE A 29 -9.85 -15.08 -3.79
CA ILE A 29 -8.71 -15.35 -2.91
C ILE A 29 -9.08 -15.90 -1.55
N VAL A 30 -10.36 -16.11 -1.25
CA VAL A 30 -10.88 -16.56 0.06
C VAL A 30 -10.21 -17.83 0.55
N GLU A 31 -10.04 -18.82 -0.33
CA GLU A 31 -9.35 -20.07 0.03
C GLU A 31 -7.89 -19.84 0.44
N SER A 32 -7.21 -18.89 -0.19
CA SER A 32 -5.84 -18.53 0.20
C SER A 32 -5.82 -17.83 1.55
N ILE A 33 -6.76 -16.93 1.81
CA ILE A 33 -6.94 -16.23 3.09
C ILE A 33 -7.14 -17.25 4.21
N LYS A 34 -8.12 -18.14 4.09
CA LYS A 34 -8.39 -19.18 5.09
C LYS A 34 -7.17 -20.04 5.42
N ARG A 35 -6.39 -20.40 4.40
CA ARG A 35 -5.16 -21.19 4.58
C ARG A 35 -4.08 -20.43 5.34
N ILE A 36 -3.95 -19.12 5.10
CA ILE A 36 -2.99 -18.25 5.79
C ILE A 36 -3.42 -18.05 7.24
N LEU A 37 -4.71 -17.77 7.47
CA LEU A 37 -5.29 -17.64 8.81
C LEU A 37 -5.12 -18.95 9.62
N THR A 38 -5.35 -20.12 9.01
CA THR A 38 -5.13 -21.41 9.64
C THR A 38 -3.67 -21.62 10.07
N ALA A 39 -2.71 -20.98 9.38
CA ALA A 39 -1.31 -20.98 9.76
C ALA A 39 -0.98 -19.92 10.86
N GLY A 40 -1.99 -19.26 11.44
CA GLY A 40 -1.84 -18.28 12.51
C GLY A 40 -1.36 -16.90 12.03
N ILE A 41 -1.47 -16.60 10.75
CA ILE A 41 -1.03 -15.30 10.19
C ILE A 41 -2.25 -14.42 9.94
N PRO A 42 -2.39 -13.25 10.61
CA PRO A 42 -3.47 -12.31 10.34
C PRO A 42 -3.44 -11.79 8.89
N VAL A 43 -4.61 -11.61 8.28
CA VAL A 43 -4.75 -11.17 6.89
C VAL A 43 -5.54 -9.88 6.82
N MET A 44 -5.01 -8.91 6.09
CA MET A 44 -5.70 -7.70 5.63
C MET A 44 -6.12 -7.89 4.17
N GLY A 45 -7.39 -7.59 3.85
CA GLY A 45 -7.89 -7.58 2.48
C GLY A 45 -7.49 -6.31 1.73
N HIS A 46 -7.58 -6.33 0.40
CA HIS A 46 -7.38 -5.15 -0.44
C HIS A 46 -8.28 -5.21 -1.67
N LEU A 47 -9.17 -4.23 -1.79
CA LEU A 47 -10.16 -4.11 -2.85
C LEU A 47 -10.03 -2.79 -3.62
N GLY A 48 -10.67 -2.72 -4.77
CA GLY A 48 -10.62 -1.58 -5.69
C GLY A 48 -9.53 -1.74 -6.75
N LEU A 49 -8.69 -0.74 -6.91
CA LEU A 49 -7.50 -0.87 -7.75
C LEU A 49 -6.47 -1.71 -7.01
N THR A 50 -6.17 -2.88 -7.56
CA THR A 50 -5.17 -3.79 -7.01
C THR A 50 -3.93 -3.78 -7.93
N PRO A 51 -2.80 -3.16 -7.51
CA PRO A 51 -1.62 -3.00 -8.37
C PRO A 51 -1.08 -4.30 -8.96
N GLN A 52 -1.16 -5.42 -8.23
CA GLN A 52 -0.74 -6.73 -8.74
C GLN A 52 -1.62 -7.25 -9.89
N SER A 53 -2.85 -6.74 -10.01
CA SER A 53 -3.79 -7.08 -11.08
C SER A 53 -3.79 -6.08 -12.23
N ILE A 54 -2.83 -5.14 -12.29
CA ILE A 54 -2.80 -4.04 -13.26
C ILE A 54 -2.81 -4.54 -14.70
N TYR A 55 -2.12 -5.64 -14.98
CA TYR A 55 -2.12 -6.25 -16.30
C TYR A 55 -3.48 -6.84 -16.71
N LYS A 56 -4.30 -7.25 -15.73
CA LYS A 56 -5.68 -7.70 -15.95
C LYS A 56 -6.60 -6.51 -16.25
N PHE A 57 -6.38 -5.39 -15.60
CA PHE A 57 -7.19 -4.19 -15.77
C PHE A 57 -6.72 -3.29 -16.92
N GLY A 58 -5.44 -3.36 -17.28
CA GLY A 58 -4.83 -2.57 -18.37
C GLY A 58 -4.70 -1.07 -18.10
N THR A 59 -5.13 -0.58 -16.93
CA THR A 59 -5.17 0.86 -16.61
C THR A 59 -5.20 1.12 -15.10
N TYR A 60 -4.68 2.30 -14.72
CA TYR A 60 -4.73 2.84 -13.34
C TYR A 60 -5.96 3.73 -13.08
N THR A 61 -7.07 3.52 -13.79
CA THR A 61 -8.29 4.33 -13.58
C THR A 61 -8.99 4.00 -12.26
N VAL A 62 -9.88 4.90 -11.83
CA VAL A 62 -10.77 4.68 -10.68
C VAL A 62 -11.66 3.47 -10.99
N ARG A 63 -11.74 2.54 -10.03
CA ARG A 63 -12.50 1.28 -10.15
C ARG A 63 -13.92 1.42 -9.60
N ALA A 64 -14.74 0.43 -9.89
CA ALA A 64 -16.10 0.29 -9.38
C ALA A 64 -16.98 1.55 -9.60
N LYS A 65 -16.90 2.14 -10.78
CA LYS A 65 -17.79 3.23 -11.22
C LYS A 65 -19.16 2.74 -11.69
N GLU A 66 -19.20 1.55 -12.24
CA GLU A 66 -20.41 0.90 -12.70
C GLU A 66 -21.13 0.22 -11.55
N ASP A 67 -22.47 0.23 -11.54
CA ASP A 67 -23.29 -0.31 -10.44
C ASP A 67 -23.02 -1.79 -10.16
N ALA A 68 -22.78 -2.59 -11.18
CA ALA A 68 -22.47 -4.01 -11.03
C ALA A 68 -21.11 -4.21 -10.33
N GLU A 69 -20.07 -3.44 -10.71
CA GLU A 69 -18.74 -3.49 -10.09
C GLU A 69 -18.81 -2.96 -8.66
N ALA A 70 -19.60 -1.93 -8.40
CA ALA A 70 -19.83 -1.38 -7.07
C ALA A 70 -20.52 -2.38 -6.14
N THR A 71 -21.55 -3.06 -6.61
CA THR A 71 -22.26 -4.10 -5.87
C THR A 71 -21.32 -5.25 -5.53
N LYS A 72 -20.57 -5.74 -6.53
CA LYS A 72 -19.58 -6.80 -6.32
C LYS A 72 -18.54 -6.41 -5.28
N LEU A 73 -18.04 -5.18 -5.28
CA LEU A 73 -17.05 -4.73 -4.33
C LEU A 73 -17.56 -4.73 -2.88
N ILE A 74 -18.83 -4.36 -2.65
CA ILE A 74 -19.48 -4.45 -1.33
C ILE A 74 -19.62 -5.92 -0.89
N GLU A 75 -20.00 -6.79 -1.79
CA GLU A 75 -20.14 -8.22 -1.53
C GLU A 75 -18.76 -8.85 -1.20
N ASP A 76 -17.74 -8.53 -2.01
CA ASP A 76 -16.37 -8.96 -1.74
C ASP A 76 -15.87 -8.50 -0.36
N ALA A 77 -16.19 -7.27 0.06
CA ALA A 77 -15.82 -6.78 1.38
C ALA A 77 -16.45 -7.61 2.51
N LYS A 78 -17.73 -7.94 2.40
CA LYS A 78 -18.43 -8.83 3.36
C LYS A 78 -17.86 -10.24 3.37
N ILE A 79 -17.52 -10.77 2.20
CA ILE A 79 -16.92 -12.10 2.06
C ILE A 79 -15.53 -12.13 2.73
N LEU A 80 -14.72 -11.08 2.54
CA LEU A 80 -13.40 -10.97 3.17
C LEU A 80 -13.50 -10.86 4.70
N GLU A 81 -14.45 -10.08 5.21
CA GLU A 81 -14.75 -10.02 6.65
C GLU A 81 -15.15 -11.40 7.18
N ALA A 82 -16.10 -12.06 6.52
CA ALA A 82 -16.56 -13.40 6.91
C ALA A 82 -15.45 -14.46 6.81
N ALA A 83 -14.47 -14.28 5.92
CA ALA A 83 -13.30 -15.13 5.81
C ALA A 83 -12.30 -14.94 6.95
N GLY A 84 -12.43 -13.86 7.75
CA GLY A 84 -11.60 -13.55 8.92
C GLY A 84 -10.50 -12.52 8.67
N CYS A 85 -10.60 -11.71 7.63
CA CYS A 85 -9.74 -10.53 7.49
C CYS A 85 -9.97 -9.57 8.66
N PHE A 86 -8.91 -8.96 9.19
CA PHE A 86 -9.01 -8.02 10.31
C PHE A 86 -9.20 -6.56 9.88
N ALA A 87 -8.95 -6.23 8.62
CA ALA A 87 -9.16 -4.91 8.01
C ALA A 87 -9.16 -5.03 6.48
N ILE A 88 -9.63 -4.01 5.78
CA ILE A 88 -9.64 -3.95 4.31
C ILE A 88 -9.08 -2.61 3.83
N VAL A 89 -8.14 -2.65 2.90
CA VAL A 89 -7.70 -1.48 2.13
C VAL A 89 -8.67 -1.26 0.98
N LEU A 90 -9.11 -0.01 0.80
CA LEU A 90 -9.93 0.44 -0.33
C LEU A 90 -9.12 1.41 -1.18
N GLU A 91 -8.71 0.98 -2.39
CA GLU A 91 -7.85 1.78 -3.24
C GLU A 91 -8.60 2.29 -4.49
N LYS A 92 -8.54 3.62 -4.68
CA LYS A 92 -8.93 4.31 -5.91
C LYS A 92 -10.34 3.95 -6.40
N ILE A 93 -11.31 4.06 -5.50
CA ILE A 93 -12.75 3.86 -5.74
C ILE A 93 -13.52 5.17 -5.48
N PRO A 94 -14.75 5.33 -5.97
CA PRO A 94 -15.59 6.47 -5.65
C PRO A 94 -15.82 6.63 -4.15
N ARG A 95 -15.79 7.89 -3.66
CA ARG A 95 -16.02 8.22 -2.25
C ARG A 95 -17.28 7.61 -1.67
N GLU A 96 -18.42 7.78 -2.38
CA GLU A 96 -19.71 7.28 -1.91
C GLU A 96 -19.75 5.74 -1.81
N LEU A 97 -19.02 5.06 -2.69
CA LEU A 97 -18.86 3.61 -2.61
C LEU A 97 -18.02 3.21 -1.40
N ALA A 98 -16.90 3.91 -1.14
CA ALA A 98 -16.07 3.66 0.03
C ALA A 98 -16.86 3.81 1.33
N LYS A 99 -17.69 4.88 1.44
CA LYS A 99 -18.62 5.08 2.55
C LYS A 99 -19.56 3.89 2.73
N ARG A 100 -20.23 3.47 1.65
CA ARG A 100 -21.15 2.31 1.68
C ARG A 100 -20.45 1.02 2.09
N VAL A 101 -19.19 0.80 1.69
CA VAL A 101 -18.41 -0.36 2.11
C VAL A 101 -18.11 -0.28 3.60
N SER A 102 -17.63 0.86 4.10
CA SER A 102 -17.32 1.07 5.53
C SER A 102 -18.56 0.89 6.42
N GLU A 103 -19.74 1.31 5.96
CA GLU A 103 -21.02 1.10 6.67
C GLU A 103 -21.52 -0.35 6.59
N ALA A 104 -21.06 -1.14 5.62
CA ALA A 104 -21.57 -2.50 5.38
C ALA A 104 -20.79 -3.61 6.09
N ILE A 105 -19.63 -3.30 6.69
CA ILE A 105 -18.75 -4.23 7.40
C ILE A 105 -18.39 -3.67 8.78
N ASN A 106 -17.93 -4.55 9.70
CA ASN A 106 -17.56 -4.17 11.07
C ASN A 106 -16.05 -4.07 11.27
N ILE A 107 -15.26 -4.55 10.33
CA ILE A 107 -13.79 -4.45 10.39
C ILE A 107 -13.32 -3.12 9.78
N PRO A 108 -12.21 -2.54 10.28
CA PRO A 108 -11.71 -1.26 9.80
C PRO A 108 -11.44 -1.21 8.30
N THR A 109 -11.79 -0.09 7.67
CA THR A 109 -11.44 0.24 6.29
C THR A 109 -10.32 1.27 6.24
N ILE A 110 -9.35 1.10 5.35
CA ILE A 110 -8.20 1.99 5.16
C ILE A 110 -8.21 2.49 3.72
N GLY A 111 -8.47 3.79 3.54
CA GLY A 111 -8.60 4.41 2.22
C GLY A 111 -7.26 4.88 1.65
N ILE A 112 -7.09 4.70 0.35
CA ILE A 112 -6.11 5.40 -0.48
C ILE A 112 -6.76 5.80 -1.80
N GLY A 113 -7.03 7.09 -1.99
CA GLY A 113 -7.81 7.56 -3.12
C GLY A 113 -9.28 7.09 -3.11
N ALA A 114 -9.84 6.86 -1.93
CA ALA A 114 -11.20 6.38 -1.69
C ALA A 114 -12.08 7.41 -0.94
N GLY A 115 -11.61 8.64 -0.76
CA GLY A 115 -12.31 9.68 -0.01
C GLY A 115 -12.10 9.57 1.51
N PRO A 116 -12.72 10.47 2.30
CA PRO A 116 -12.46 10.61 3.74
C PRO A 116 -13.30 9.69 4.63
N ASP A 117 -14.25 8.94 4.08
CA ASP A 117 -15.27 8.22 4.85
C ASP A 117 -14.84 6.77 5.21
N CYS A 118 -13.54 6.46 5.12
CA CYS A 118 -12.93 5.25 5.68
C CYS A 118 -12.45 5.50 7.11
N ASP A 119 -12.28 4.43 7.92
CA ASP A 119 -11.80 4.51 9.31
C ASP A 119 -10.35 4.99 9.43
N GLY A 120 -9.54 4.72 8.41
CA GLY A 120 -8.15 5.17 8.30
C GLY A 120 -7.75 5.56 6.89
N GLN A 121 -6.56 6.17 6.76
CA GLN A 121 -5.99 6.58 5.49
C GLN A 121 -4.53 6.15 5.40
N VAL A 122 -4.07 5.82 4.21
CA VAL A 122 -2.67 5.53 3.92
C VAL A 122 -2.21 6.26 2.65
N LEU A 123 -0.96 6.68 2.64
CA LEU A 123 -0.27 7.15 1.43
C LEU A 123 1.09 6.45 1.32
N VAL A 124 1.54 6.26 0.10
CA VAL A 124 2.90 5.78 -0.15
C VAL A 124 3.89 6.82 0.38
N LEU A 125 4.83 6.39 1.23
CA LEU A 125 5.76 7.28 1.92
C LEU A 125 6.56 8.17 0.96
N HIS A 126 7.06 7.58 -0.14
CA HIS A 126 7.83 8.31 -1.15
C HIS A 126 7.00 9.41 -1.83
N ASP A 127 5.70 9.14 -2.05
CA ASP A 127 4.79 10.12 -2.66
C ASP A 127 4.44 11.23 -1.66
N LEU A 128 4.14 10.86 -0.41
CA LEU A 128 3.83 11.78 0.70
C LEU A 128 4.98 12.74 0.98
N LEU A 129 6.22 12.25 0.95
CA LEU A 129 7.42 13.06 1.21
C LEU A 129 7.95 13.77 -0.05
N GLY A 130 7.34 13.57 -1.22
CA GLY A 130 7.76 14.21 -2.46
C GLY A 130 9.11 13.71 -2.97
N ILE A 131 9.40 12.42 -2.82
CA ILE A 131 10.54 11.75 -3.44
C ILE A 131 10.18 11.36 -4.87
N THR A 132 8.97 10.81 -5.09
CA THR A 132 8.45 10.49 -6.42
C THR A 132 7.93 11.77 -7.10
N MET A 133 8.65 12.27 -8.11
CA MET A 133 8.31 13.54 -8.77
C MET A 133 7.29 13.35 -9.90
N ASP A 134 7.37 12.26 -10.65
CA ASP A 134 6.60 12.04 -11.88
C ASP A 134 5.19 11.48 -11.65
N PHE A 135 4.79 11.28 -10.38
CA PHE A 135 3.48 10.76 -10.01
C PHE A 135 2.71 11.76 -9.16
N SER A 136 1.62 12.31 -9.70
CA SER A 136 0.80 13.31 -9.01
C SER A 136 -0.70 13.08 -9.23
N PRO A 137 -1.25 11.95 -8.71
CA PRO A 137 -2.69 11.69 -8.80
C PRO A 137 -3.48 12.66 -7.94
N ARG A 138 -4.78 12.83 -8.27
CA ARG A 138 -5.68 13.76 -7.59
C ARG A 138 -5.77 13.56 -6.07
N PHE A 139 -5.62 12.33 -5.59
CA PHE A 139 -5.72 11.99 -4.17
C PHE A 139 -4.43 12.21 -3.38
N LEU A 140 -3.30 12.46 -4.06
CA LEU A 140 -2.02 12.68 -3.42
C LEU A 140 -1.89 14.12 -2.92
N ARG A 141 -1.58 14.29 -1.64
CA ARG A 141 -1.07 15.51 -1.07
C ARG A 141 0.38 15.29 -0.65
N ARG A 142 1.29 16.07 -1.20
CA ARG A 142 2.68 16.11 -0.74
C ARG A 142 2.79 17.00 0.48
N TYR A 143 3.48 16.50 1.51
CA TYR A 143 3.73 17.24 2.76
C TYR A 143 5.16 17.78 2.82
N LEU A 144 6.03 17.31 1.92
CA LEU A 144 7.42 17.72 1.79
C LEU A 144 7.85 17.63 0.33
N ASN A 145 8.94 18.31 -0.04
CA ASN A 145 9.62 18.20 -1.33
C ASN A 145 11.04 17.65 -1.11
N LEU A 146 11.12 16.39 -0.70
CA LEU A 146 12.37 15.78 -0.28
C LEU A 146 13.32 15.49 -1.46
N ALA A 147 12.80 15.31 -2.67
CA ALA A 147 13.62 15.11 -3.86
C ALA A 147 14.57 16.30 -4.12
N GLU A 148 14.07 17.53 -4.00
CA GLU A 148 14.89 18.73 -4.16
C GLU A 148 15.95 18.87 -3.06
N SER A 149 15.58 18.53 -1.82
CA SER A 149 16.52 18.56 -0.68
C SER A 149 17.64 17.55 -0.86
N ILE A 150 17.30 16.33 -1.31
CA ILE A 150 18.28 15.28 -1.59
C ILE A 150 19.21 15.70 -2.74
N ASP A 151 18.65 16.20 -3.84
CA ASP A 151 19.42 16.65 -5.01
C ASP A 151 20.37 17.80 -4.61
N GLY A 152 19.87 18.78 -3.83
CA GLY A 152 20.68 19.86 -3.32
C GLY A 152 21.84 19.39 -2.44
N ALA A 153 21.58 18.45 -1.52
CA ALA A 153 22.61 17.90 -0.64
C ALA A 153 23.68 17.11 -1.42
N VAL A 154 23.26 16.32 -2.41
CA VAL A 154 24.20 15.58 -3.27
C VAL A 154 25.05 16.51 -4.12
N LYS A 155 24.45 17.58 -4.68
CA LYS A 155 25.20 18.59 -5.44
C LYS A 155 26.24 19.31 -4.56
N GLN A 156 25.84 19.68 -3.34
CA GLN A 156 26.77 20.30 -2.38
C GLN A 156 27.95 19.37 -2.06
N TYR A 157 27.66 18.11 -1.71
CA TYR A 157 28.69 17.11 -1.48
C TYR A 157 29.67 16.98 -2.67
N CYS A 158 29.14 16.93 -3.89
CA CYS A 158 29.98 16.86 -5.08
C CYS A 158 30.87 18.10 -5.26
N GLU A 159 30.38 19.27 -4.89
CA GLU A 159 31.16 20.52 -4.97
C GLU A 159 32.25 20.55 -3.90
N ASP A 160 31.91 20.19 -2.65
CA ASP A 160 32.86 20.13 -1.54
C ASP A 160 34.03 19.19 -1.84
N VAL A 161 33.72 18.02 -2.45
CA VAL A 161 34.78 17.09 -2.90
C VAL A 161 35.65 17.68 -4.01
N ARG A 162 35.07 18.41 -4.97
CA ARG A 162 35.83 19.01 -6.09
C ARG A 162 36.71 20.16 -5.61
N THR A 163 36.25 20.92 -4.63
CA THR A 163 36.98 22.07 -4.07
C THR A 163 37.96 21.66 -2.99
N GLY A 164 37.91 20.42 -2.49
CA GLY A 164 38.75 19.92 -1.42
C GLY A 164 38.30 20.36 -0.03
N ASP A 165 37.06 20.85 0.10
CA ASP A 165 36.45 21.19 1.38
C ASP A 165 36.01 19.94 2.14
N PHE A 166 35.70 18.86 1.43
CA PHE A 166 35.39 17.55 2.00
C PHE A 166 36.29 16.45 1.40
N PRO A 167 36.93 15.56 2.22
CA PRO A 167 37.09 15.65 3.66
C PRO A 167 38.15 16.69 4.04
N ASN A 168 37.92 17.46 5.09
CA ASN A 168 38.91 18.35 5.68
C ASN A 168 39.62 17.72 6.86
N ASP A 169 40.50 18.46 7.56
CA ASP A 169 41.31 17.94 8.67
C ASP A 169 40.45 17.39 9.82
N SER A 170 39.26 17.94 10.07
CA SER A 170 38.36 17.48 11.13
C SER A 170 37.67 16.15 10.82
N GLU A 171 37.62 15.79 9.57
CA GLU A 171 37.02 14.56 9.04
C GLU A 171 38.07 13.52 8.63
N SER A 172 39.36 13.84 8.86
CA SER A 172 40.51 12.99 8.54
C SER A 172 41.09 12.31 9.78
N TYR A 173 41.45 11.04 9.64
CA TYR A 173 42.18 10.36 10.71
C TYR A 173 43.69 10.71 10.66
N THR A 174 44.16 11.34 11.71
CA THR A 174 45.61 11.54 11.94
C THR A 174 46.19 10.33 12.65
N SER A 175 47.29 9.80 12.16
CA SER A 175 48.06 8.68 12.78
C SER A 175 48.61 9.05 14.15
#